data_b9c29684edc2490bf730eadb661f423e
#
_entry.id   b9c29684edc2490bf730eadb661f423e
#
_cell.length_a   1.000
_cell.length_b   1.000
_cell.length_c   1.000
_cell.angle_alpha   90.00
_cell.angle_beta   90.00
_cell.angle_gamma   90.00
#
_symmetry.space_group_name_H-M   'P 1'
#
loop_
_entity.id
_entity.type
_entity.pdbx_description
1 polymer ?
#
loop_
_entity_poly.entity_id
_entity_poly.type
_entity_poly.pdbx_seq_one_letter_code
_entity_poly.pdbx_strand_id
1 'polypeptide(L)'
;MNKKNYITILLAAAMLGLSACGNSAADNASGSSTANTNPSSQQGETNQSGMNMDHSEMDHSGSGEVPAGLKDAQGPKFPVGSQAVIHADHMPGMNGAEATIVGAYDTVAYTISYSPTTGGERVTDHKWIIHEEIENAQTKAYEQGAEVTITADHMQGMKGATATIESAEPTTVYMVDYVSTTDGQKVTNHQWVTESELSAK
;
A
#
# COMPACT_ATOMS: atom_id res chain seq x y z
N MET A 1 0.35 50.43 5.57
CA MET A 1 -1.06 50.65 6.00
C MET A 1 -1.75 49.32 6.05
N ASN A 2 -2.05 48.89 7.27
CA ASN A 2 -2.67 47.61 7.60
C ASN A 2 -4.17 47.57 7.26
N LYS A 3 -4.64 46.48 6.66
CA LYS A 3 -6.06 46.12 6.76
C LYS A 3 -6.18 44.66 7.15
N LYS A 4 -6.43 44.42 8.43
CA LYS A 4 -6.88 43.14 8.98
C LYS A 4 -8.38 43.03 8.72
N ASN A 5 -8.80 41.97 8.01
CA ASN A 5 -10.21 41.62 7.93
C ASN A 5 -10.47 40.44 8.84
N TYR A 6 -11.19 40.70 9.92
CA TYR A 6 -11.80 39.69 10.80
C TYR A 6 -13.17 39.34 10.20
N ILE A 7 -13.42 38.08 9.92
CA ILE A 7 -14.76 37.57 9.60
C ILE A 7 -15.20 36.70 10.78
N THR A 8 -16.28 37.15 11.36
CA THR A 8 -16.94 36.68 12.57
C THR A 8 -17.71 35.38 12.29
N ILE A 9 -17.56 34.43 13.20
CA ILE A 9 -18.25 33.15 13.24
C ILE A 9 -19.68 33.38 13.76
N LEU A 10 -20.67 32.82 13.09
CA LEU A 10 -22.02 32.67 13.60
C LEU A 10 -22.30 31.19 13.86
N LEU A 11 -22.45 30.85 15.13
CA LEU A 11 -22.97 29.57 15.62
C LEU A 11 -24.49 29.53 15.38
N ALA A 12 -25.00 28.43 14.87
CA ALA A 12 -26.40 28.05 15.00
C ALA A 12 -26.48 26.60 15.47
N ALA A 13 -26.99 26.45 16.68
CA ALA A 13 -27.37 25.17 17.30
C ALA A 13 -28.87 24.97 17.17
N ALA A 14 -29.35 23.77 16.85
CA ALA A 14 -30.71 23.26 17.16
C ALA A 14 -30.66 21.73 16.92
N MET A 15 -30.77 20.94 17.92
CA MET A 15 -31.86 20.40 18.73
C MET A 15 -32.51 19.12 18.13
N LEU A 16 -32.24 18.00 18.79
CA LEU A 16 -33.13 16.96 19.37
C LEU A 16 -34.26 16.37 18.54
N GLY A 17 -34.25 15.05 18.42
CA GLY A 17 -35.38 14.20 18.14
C GLY A 17 -35.11 12.77 18.60
N LEU A 18 -35.46 12.49 19.88
CA LEU A 18 -35.66 11.14 20.40
C LEU A 18 -37.02 10.61 19.88
N SER A 19 -37.05 9.35 19.48
CA SER A 19 -38.25 8.53 19.55
C SER A 19 -37.89 7.12 19.91
N ALA A 20 -38.46 6.70 21.02
CA ALA A 20 -38.32 5.43 21.67
C ALA A 20 -39.50 4.49 21.33
N CYS A 21 -39.30 3.20 21.64
CA CYS A 21 -40.24 2.20 22.03
C CYS A 21 -41.05 1.42 20.99
N GLY A 22 -40.97 0.12 21.15
CA GLY A 22 -41.94 -0.86 20.73
C GLY A 22 -41.53 -2.29 21.06
N ASN A 23 -41.65 -2.63 22.35
CA ASN A 23 -41.54 -4.00 22.87
C ASN A 23 -42.91 -4.70 22.75
N SER A 24 -42.94 -5.93 22.31
CA SER A 24 -44.02 -6.87 22.71
C SER A 24 -43.56 -8.31 22.57
N ALA A 25 -43.47 -8.95 23.71
CA ALA A 25 -43.42 -10.39 23.91
C ALA A 25 -44.86 -10.97 24.02
N ALA A 26 -45.03 -12.22 23.71
CA ALA A 26 -45.86 -13.24 24.38
C ALA A 26 -45.98 -14.46 23.47
N ASP A 27 -45.39 -15.59 23.87
CA ASP A 27 -45.96 -16.75 24.55
C ASP A 27 -46.93 -17.59 23.69
N ASN A 28 -46.69 -18.84 23.49
CA ASN A 28 -47.07 -20.00 24.28
C ASN A 28 -47.14 -21.30 23.45
N ALA A 29 -46.50 -22.31 23.97
CA ALA A 29 -46.90 -23.66 24.25
C ALA A 29 -47.19 -24.71 23.16
N SER A 30 -46.37 -25.73 23.25
CA SER A 30 -46.68 -27.15 23.47
C SER A 30 -47.35 -27.98 22.38
N GLY A 31 -46.70 -29.09 22.04
CA GLY A 31 -47.34 -30.19 21.32
C GLY A 31 -46.35 -31.24 20.81
N SER A 32 -46.06 -32.17 21.65
CA SER A 32 -45.44 -33.50 21.55
C SER A 32 -45.74 -34.33 20.27
N SER A 33 -44.73 -35.10 19.89
CA SER A 33 -44.74 -36.54 19.51
C SER A 33 -44.32 -36.95 18.10
N THR A 34 -43.22 -37.65 18.12
CA THR A 34 -42.87 -38.95 17.50
C THR A 34 -42.58 -39.07 16.02
N ALA A 35 -41.38 -39.55 15.86
CA ALA A 35 -40.93 -40.69 15.02
C ALA A 35 -40.57 -40.46 13.54
N ASN A 36 -39.26 -40.49 13.35
CA ASN A 36 -38.57 -41.45 12.49
C ASN A 36 -38.76 -41.32 10.96
N THR A 37 -37.76 -40.93 10.29
CA THR A 37 -36.93 -41.65 9.30
C THR A 37 -36.06 -40.71 8.55
N ASN A 38 -34.74 -40.93 8.62
CA ASN A 38 -33.73 -40.44 7.71
C ASN A 38 -33.85 -41.21 6.36
N PRO A 39 -33.47 -40.69 5.18
CA PRO A 39 -32.10 -40.29 4.93
C PRO A 39 -31.87 -39.13 3.94
N SER A 40 -30.70 -38.58 4.08
CA SER A 40 -29.78 -38.18 3.03
C SER A 40 -29.94 -36.83 2.32
N SER A 41 -28.85 -36.09 2.53
CA SER A 41 -28.11 -35.18 1.61
C SER A 41 -28.73 -33.85 1.25
N GLN A 42 -28.15 -32.88 1.74
CA GLN A 42 -27.25 -31.86 1.19
C GLN A 42 -27.25 -30.62 2.07
N GLN A 43 -26.21 -30.56 2.86
CA GLN A 43 -25.73 -29.36 3.52
C GLN A 43 -25.23 -28.42 2.47
N GLY A 44 -25.94 -27.34 2.25
CA GLY A 44 -25.38 -26.14 1.60
C GLY A 44 -24.63 -25.33 2.66
N GLU A 45 -23.40 -25.66 2.92
CA GLU A 45 -22.49 -24.78 3.65
C GLU A 45 -22.23 -23.57 2.78
N THR A 46 -22.80 -22.44 3.15
CA THR A 46 -22.31 -21.14 2.71
C THR A 46 -20.97 -20.90 3.38
N ASN A 47 -19.94 -21.41 2.74
CA ASN A 47 -18.57 -21.14 3.11
C ASN A 47 -18.29 -19.68 2.77
N GLN A 48 -18.42 -18.81 3.75
CA GLN A 48 -17.89 -17.47 3.73
C GLN A 48 -16.37 -17.59 3.91
N SER A 49 -15.70 -18.04 2.84
CA SER A 49 -14.26 -17.97 2.73
C SER A 49 -13.90 -16.49 2.62
N GLY A 50 -13.58 -15.88 3.75
CA GLY A 50 -12.70 -14.74 3.75
C GLY A 50 -11.43 -15.16 3.01
N MET A 51 -11.22 -14.63 1.83
CA MET A 51 -9.95 -14.76 1.14
C MET A 51 -8.92 -13.98 1.95
N ASN A 52 -8.31 -14.67 2.91
CA ASN A 52 -6.98 -14.28 3.38
C ASN A 52 -6.09 -14.52 2.17
N MET A 53 -5.80 -13.48 1.41
CA MET A 53 -4.73 -13.53 0.41
C MET A 53 -3.44 -13.71 1.22
N ASP A 54 -2.94 -14.91 1.20
CA ASP A 54 -1.60 -15.21 1.68
C ASP A 54 -0.62 -14.53 0.71
N HIS A 55 -0.10 -13.39 1.12
CA HIS A 55 0.87 -12.61 0.35
C HIS A 55 2.23 -13.32 0.22
N SER A 56 2.41 -14.49 0.81
CA SER A 56 3.65 -15.24 0.81
C SER A 56 4.00 -15.90 -0.54
N GLU A 57 3.07 -15.92 -1.51
CA GLU A 57 3.30 -16.48 -2.85
C GLU A 57 3.36 -15.43 -3.98
N MET A 58 3.35 -14.13 -3.66
CA MET A 58 3.50 -13.10 -4.69
C MET A 58 4.97 -13.00 -5.12
N ASP A 59 5.21 -13.16 -6.41
CA ASP A 59 6.49 -12.81 -7.01
C ASP A 59 6.63 -11.27 -6.98
N HIS A 60 7.57 -10.80 -6.18
CA HIS A 60 7.87 -9.38 -6.00
C HIS A 60 8.97 -8.88 -6.94
N SER A 61 9.31 -9.67 -7.94
CA SER A 61 10.26 -9.28 -8.98
C SER A 61 9.66 -8.19 -9.88
N GLY A 62 10.42 -7.14 -10.10
CA GLY A 62 10.08 -6.08 -11.05
C GLY A 62 10.42 -6.48 -12.49
N SER A 63 9.86 -5.77 -13.47
CA SER A 63 10.18 -5.93 -14.88
C SER A 63 11.62 -5.53 -15.22
N GLY A 64 12.25 -4.71 -14.39
CA GLY A 64 13.51 -4.04 -14.67
C GLY A 64 13.37 -2.82 -15.59
N GLU A 65 12.15 -2.46 -15.96
CA GLU A 65 11.87 -1.26 -16.74
C GLU A 65 12.10 -0.02 -15.89
N VAL A 66 12.87 0.92 -16.42
CA VAL A 66 13.19 2.19 -15.75
C VAL A 66 12.21 3.24 -16.25
N PRO A 67 11.52 3.97 -15.36
CA PRO A 67 10.62 5.05 -15.76
C PRO A 67 11.30 6.11 -16.65
N ALA A 68 10.58 6.58 -17.66
CA ALA A 68 11.10 7.57 -18.58
C ALA A 68 11.44 8.88 -17.86
N GLY A 69 12.63 9.41 -18.10
CA GLY A 69 13.11 10.66 -17.50
C GLY A 69 13.88 10.49 -16.20
N LEU A 70 13.87 9.32 -15.60
CA LEU A 70 14.66 8.98 -14.42
C LEU A 70 16.17 9.08 -14.77
N LYS A 71 16.96 9.67 -13.90
CA LYS A 71 18.38 9.94 -14.13
C LYS A 71 19.26 9.03 -13.30
N ASP A 72 20.28 8.47 -13.95
CA ASP A 72 21.30 7.73 -13.23
C ASP A 72 21.95 8.61 -12.15
N ALA A 73 22.13 8.04 -10.97
CA ALA A 73 22.77 8.72 -9.85
C ALA A 73 24.25 9.03 -10.16
N GLN A 74 24.67 10.24 -9.82
CA GLN A 74 26.06 10.67 -10.02
C GLN A 74 26.89 10.35 -8.78
N GLY A 75 27.62 9.23 -8.83
CA GLY A 75 28.45 8.77 -7.72
C GLY A 75 27.66 8.21 -6.53
N PRO A 76 26.74 7.25 -6.77
CA PRO A 76 25.93 6.66 -5.72
C PRO A 76 26.78 5.99 -4.65
N LYS A 77 26.32 6.01 -3.40
CA LYS A 77 27.00 5.35 -2.27
C LYS A 77 27.18 3.85 -2.49
N PHE A 78 26.23 3.23 -3.17
CA PHE A 78 26.28 1.83 -3.56
C PHE A 78 26.31 1.73 -5.09
N PRO A 79 27.48 1.59 -5.74
CA PRO A 79 27.57 1.50 -7.20
C PRO A 79 26.86 0.26 -7.75
N VAL A 80 26.36 0.34 -8.99
CA VAL A 80 25.79 -0.81 -9.69
C VAL A 80 26.77 -1.98 -9.71
N GLY A 81 26.30 -3.19 -9.39
CA GLY A 81 27.08 -4.41 -9.24
C GLY A 81 27.68 -4.60 -7.85
N SER A 82 27.62 -3.61 -6.95
CA SER A 82 28.03 -3.77 -5.56
C SER A 82 27.00 -4.52 -4.73
N GLN A 83 27.41 -4.97 -3.54
CA GLN A 83 26.53 -5.61 -2.56
C GLN A 83 26.25 -4.70 -1.39
N ALA A 84 25.03 -4.78 -0.87
CA ALA A 84 24.56 -4.06 0.30
C ALA A 84 23.66 -4.96 1.15
N VAL A 85 23.39 -4.56 2.39
CA VAL A 85 22.39 -5.19 3.26
C VAL A 85 21.16 -4.28 3.32
N ILE A 86 19.97 -4.84 3.11
CA ILE A 86 18.69 -4.12 3.15
C ILE A 86 18.22 -4.01 4.61
N HIS A 87 17.80 -2.82 5.01
CA HIS A 87 17.18 -2.50 6.30
C HIS A 87 15.75 -1.97 6.14
N ALA A 88 15.05 -2.45 5.12
CA ALA A 88 13.66 -2.13 4.83
C ALA A 88 12.77 -3.35 5.12
N ASP A 89 11.55 -3.09 5.50
CA ASP A 89 10.53 -4.09 5.81
C ASP A 89 9.23 -3.86 5.03
N HIS A 90 9.32 -3.21 3.87
CA HIS A 90 8.16 -2.95 2.99
C HIS A 90 7.51 -4.26 2.55
N MET A 91 8.31 -5.30 2.49
CA MET A 91 7.87 -6.63 2.07
C MET A 91 8.50 -7.71 2.94
N PRO A 92 7.80 -8.83 3.16
CA PRO A 92 8.35 -9.96 3.88
C PRO A 92 9.69 -10.42 3.29
N GLY A 93 10.68 -10.66 4.15
CA GLY A 93 11.96 -11.19 3.74
C GLY A 93 12.98 -10.20 3.19
N MET A 94 12.69 -8.89 3.16
CA MET A 94 13.65 -7.86 2.76
C MET A 94 14.66 -7.54 3.85
N ASN A 95 14.19 -7.40 5.09
CA ASN A 95 15.05 -6.96 6.18
C ASN A 95 16.16 -7.97 6.47
N GLY A 96 17.40 -7.50 6.44
CA GLY A 96 18.61 -8.30 6.60
C GLY A 96 19.03 -9.06 5.34
N ALA A 97 18.31 -8.95 4.23
CA ALA A 97 18.68 -9.59 2.98
C ALA A 97 19.95 -8.95 2.39
N GLU A 98 20.82 -9.79 1.83
CA GLU A 98 21.94 -9.33 1.01
C GLU A 98 21.41 -9.04 -0.41
N ALA A 99 21.63 -7.81 -0.85
CA ALA A 99 21.21 -7.35 -2.17
C ALA A 99 22.39 -7.07 -3.09
N THR A 100 22.17 -7.29 -4.37
CA THR A 100 23.03 -6.77 -5.44
C THR A 100 22.37 -5.54 -6.05
N ILE A 101 23.08 -4.44 -6.16
CA ILE A 101 22.58 -3.21 -6.78
C ILE A 101 22.51 -3.40 -8.29
N VAL A 102 21.31 -3.24 -8.86
CA VAL A 102 21.05 -3.38 -10.31
C VAL A 102 20.94 -2.03 -11.00
N GLY A 103 20.45 -1.02 -10.27
CA GLY A 103 20.35 0.36 -10.71
C GLY A 103 20.43 1.34 -9.55
N ALA A 104 20.84 2.58 -9.82
CA ALA A 104 20.91 3.66 -8.84
C ALA A 104 20.51 4.97 -9.52
N TYR A 105 19.56 5.70 -8.96
CA TYR A 105 18.92 6.85 -9.60
C TYR A 105 18.66 7.98 -8.62
N ASP A 106 18.90 9.23 -9.05
CA ASP A 106 18.60 10.43 -8.27
C ASP A 106 17.18 10.91 -8.56
N THR A 107 16.32 10.92 -7.54
CA THR A 107 14.91 11.31 -7.67
C THR A 107 14.33 11.77 -6.33
N VAL A 108 13.01 11.88 -6.26
CA VAL A 108 12.24 12.03 -5.04
C VAL A 108 11.43 10.76 -4.82
N ALA A 109 11.66 10.08 -3.71
CA ALA A 109 10.87 8.95 -3.25
C ALA A 109 9.67 9.45 -2.41
N TYR A 110 8.50 8.82 -2.60
CA TYR A 110 7.27 9.16 -1.88
C TYR A 110 6.72 7.95 -1.15
N THR A 111 6.31 8.16 0.09
CA THR A 111 5.35 7.27 0.76
C THR A 111 3.94 7.72 0.36
N ILE A 112 3.07 6.78 0.04
CA ILE A 112 1.72 7.07 -0.45
C ILE A 112 0.66 6.22 0.23
N SER A 113 -0.57 6.73 0.21
CA SER A 113 -1.78 5.94 0.47
C SER A 113 -2.69 5.99 -0.75
N TYR A 114 -3.23 4.85 -1.19
CA TYR A 114 -4.10 4.78 -2.37
C TYR A 114 -5.20 3.74 -2.22
N SER A 115 -6.25 3.88 -3.03
CA SER A 115 -7.29 2.85 -3.17
C SER A 115 -7.05 2.08 -4.48
N PRO A 116 -6.86 0.74 -4.42
CA PRO A 116 -6.58 -0.05 -5.62
C PRO A 116 -7.68 0.10 -6.69
N THR A 117 -7.30 0.24 -7.95
CA THR A 117 -8.24 0.32 -9.09
C THR A 117 -9.04 -0.96 -9.28
N THR A 118 -8.55 -2.08 -8.75
CA THR A 118 -9.22 -3.38 -8.74
C THR A 118 -10.23 -3.55 -7.60
N GLY A 119 -10.35 -2.52 -6.73
CA GLY A 119 -11.15 -2.59 -5.51
C GLY A 119 -10.38 -3.23 -4.36
N GLY A 120 -11.01 -3.29 -3.20
CA GLY A 120 -10.39 -3.79 -1.97
C GLY A 120 -10.14 -2.67 -0.95
N GLU A 121 -9.40 -3.00 0.09
CA GLU A 121 -9.06 -2.05 1.14
C GLU A 121 -8.05 -1.00 0.66
N ARG A 122 -8.12 0.20 1.24
CA ARG A 122 -7.15 1.25 1.00
C ARG A 122 -5.77 0.80 1.50
N VAL A 123 -4.78 0.87 0.64
CA VAL A 123 -3.37 0.68 0.99
C VAL A 123 -2.87 1.97 1.63
N THR A 124 -2.23 1.86 2.78
CA THR A 124 -1.64 2.99 3.50
C THR A 124 -0.15 2.78 3.68
N ASP A 125 0.60 3.88 3.78
CA ASP A 125 2.03 3.88 4.07
C ASP A 125 2.87 3.02 3.09
N HIS A 126 2.42 2.95 1.83
CA HIS A 126 3.15 2.20 0.80
C HIS A 126 4.46 2.90 0.46
N LYS A 127 5.55 2.17 0.52
CA LYS A 127 6.91 2.57 0.15
C LYS A 127 7.40 1.67 -0.97
N TRP A 128 7.95 2.21 -2.02
CA TRP A 128 8.08 3.60 -2.46
C TRP A 128 7.51 3.73 -3.86
N ILE A 129 6.99 4.90 -4.22
CA ILE A 129 6.96 5.33 -5.61
C ILE A 129 7.94 6.48 -5.79
N ILE A 130 8.35 6.73 -7.04
CA ILE A 130 9.25 7.81 -7.37
C ILE A 130 8.54 8.89 -8.19
N HIS A 131 9.18 10.04 -8.31
CA HIS A 131 8.60 11.21 -8.99
C HIS A 131 8.21 10.91 -10.45
N GLU A 132 8.99 10.11 -11.15
CA GLU A 132 8.78 9.70 -12.53
C GLU A 132 7.68 8.64 -12.70
N GLU A 133 7.15 8.12 -11.60
CA GLU A 133 5.99 7.21 -11.57
C GLU A 133 4.67 7.94 -11.25
N ILE A 134 4.66 9.26 -11.32
CA ILE A 134 3.48 10.09 -11.21
C ILE A 134 3.06 10.57 -12.60
N GLU A 135 1.80 10.40 -12.95
CA GLU A 135 1.26 10.83 -14.23
C GLU A 135 1.35 12.35 -14.39
N ASN A 136 1.92 12.82 -15.50
CA ASN A 136 2.12 14.25 -15.78
C ASN A 136 2.84 14.98 -14.63
N ALA A 137 3.86 14.33 -14.03
CA ALA A 137 4.60 14.89 -12.92
C ALA A 137 5.11 16.31 -13.22
N GLN A 138 4.94 17.19 -12.24
CA GLN A 138 5.44 18.57 -12.31
C GLN A 138 6.97 18.56 -12.12
N THR A 139 7.62 19.70 -12.43
CA THR A 139 9.07 19.82 -12.18
C THR A 139 9.41 19.87 -10.68
N LYS A 140 8.49 20.33 -9.84
CA LYS A 140 8.66 20.42 -8.38
C LYS A 140 8.09 19.16 -7.71
N ALA A 141 8.79 18.69 -6.67
CA ALA A 141 8.30 17.64 -5.81
C ALA A 141 6.91 17.99 -5.21
N TYR A 142 6.09 16.98 -5.04
CA TYR A 142 4.78 17.11 -4.39
C TYR A 142 4.94 17.21 -2.88
N GLU A 143 4.08 18.00 -2.26
CA GLU A 143 4.05 18.16 -0.81
C GLU A 143 3.08 17.13 -0.18
N GLN A 144 3.24 16.85 1.11
CA GLN A 144 2.33 15.99 1.86
C GLN A 144 0.87 16.45 1.69
N GLY A 145 -0.04 15.52 1.48
CA GLY A 145 -1.46 15.75 1.25
C GLY A 145 -1.83 16.04 -0.20
N ALA A 146 -0.86 16.13 -1.12
CA ALA A 146 -1.16 16.25 -2.54
C ALA A 146 -1.81 14.97 -3.08
N GLU A 147 -2.80 15.12 -3.95
CA GLU A 147 -3.39 14.00 -4.69
C GLU A 147 -2.75 13.90 -6.08
N VAL A 148 -2.36 12.70 -6.46
CA VAL A 148 -1.71 12.38 -7.73
C VAL A 148 -2.28 11.11 -8.34
N THR A 149 -2.17 10.95 -9.67
CA THR A 149 -2.40 9.66 -10.33
C THR A 149 -1.06 8.96 -10.51
N ILE A 150 -0.97 7.70 -10.10
CA ILE A 150 0.27 6.92 -10.18
C ILE A 150 0.30 6.03 -11.42
N THR A 151 1.49 5.91 -12.02
CA THR A 151 1.77 5.04 -13.17
C THR A 151 2.56 3.80 -12.79
N ALA A 152 3.09 3.78 -11.55
CA ALA A 152 3.76 2.61 -10.98
C ALA A 152 2.86 1.37 -11.02
N ASP A 153 3.48 0.23 -11.26
CA ASP A 153 2.81 -1.08 -11.37
C ASP A 153 3.51 -2.13 -10.50
N HIS A 154 3.90 -1.71 -9.29
CA HIS A 154 4.62 -2.59 -8.34
C HIS A 154 3.69 -3.62 -7.70
N MET A 155 2.40 -3.29 -7.61
CA MET A 155 1.37 -4.14 -7.03
C MET A 155 0.09 -4.09 -7.85
N GLN A 156 -0.69 -5.16 -7.78
CA GLN A 156 -1.97 -5.24 -8.47
C GLN A 156 -2.91 -4.09 -8.06
N GLY A 157 -3.46 -3.40 -9.04
CA GLY A 157 -4.40 -2.30 -8.84
C GLY A 157 -3.74 -0.96 -8.47
N MET A 158 -2.42 -0.86 -8.52
CA MET A 158 -1.69 0.37 -8.26
C MET A 158 -1.75 1.33 -9.45
N LYS A 159 -1.50 0.83 -10.64
CA LYS A 159 -1.48 1.63 -11.87
C LYS A 159 -2.82 2.31 -12.14
N GLY A 160 -2.77 3.63 -12.34
CA GLY A 160 -3.95 4.48 -12.55
C GLY A 160 -4.72 4.82 -11.27
N ALA A 161 -4.26 4.38 -10.10
CA ALA A 161 -4.89 4.75 -8.85
C ALA A 161 -4.63 6.22 -8.49
N THR A 162 -5.61 6.85 -7.84
CA THR A 162 -5.40 8.13 -7.17
C THR A 162 -4.77 7.88 -5.81
N ALA A 163 -3.62 8.50 -5.59
CA ALA A 163 -2.86 8.39 -4.36
C ALA A 163 -2.75 9.73 -3.64
N THR A 164 -2.65 9.69 -2.32
CA THR A 164 -2.29 10.82 -1.47
C THR A 164 -0.82 10.69 -1.10
N ILE A 165 -0.04 11.75 -1.28
CA ILE A 165 1.36 11.82 -0.84
C ILE A 165 1.40 11.93 0.69
N GLU A 166 2.06 11.00 1.35
CA GLU A 166 2.25 11.02 2.82
C GLU A 166 3.61 11.64 3.21
N SER A 167 4.64 11.38 2.40
CA SER A 167 5.96 12.00 2.59
C SER A 167 6.69 12.10 1.25
N ALA A 168 7.72 12.96 1.20
CA ALA A 168 8.59 13.15 0.06
C ALA A 168 10.04 13.24 0.55
N GLU A 169 10.93 12.44 -0.03
CA GLU A 169 12.34 12.37 0.31
C GLU A 169 13.19 12.48 -0.97
N PRO A 170 13.88 13.60 -1.21
CA PRO A 170 14.91 13.67 -2.24
C PRO A 170 16.07 12.75 -1.86
N THR A 171 16.33 11.73 -2.67
CA THR A 171 17.30 10.69 -2.35
C THR A 171 17.79 9.98 -3.60
N THR A 172 18.81 9.15 -3.45
CA THR A 172 19.14 8.11 -4.42
C THR A 172 18.28 6.89 -4.11
N VAL A 173 17.52 6.40 -5.10
CA VAL A 173 16.82 5.12 -5.04
C VAL A 173 17.59 4.05 -5.80
N TYR A 174 17.43 2.82 -5.35
CA TYR A 174 18.11 1.66 -5.90
C TYR A 174 17.13 0.61 -6.38
N MET A 175 17.41 0.04 -7.54
CA MET A 175 16.84 -1.22 -8.01
C MET A 175 17.77 -2.34 -7.53
N VAL A 176 17.21 -3.39 -6.93
CA VAL A 176 18.00 -4.44 -6.29
C VAL A 176 17.52 -5.84 -6.63
N ASP A 177 18.48 -6.77 -6.71
CA ASP A 177 18.24 -8.21 -6.66
C ASP A 177 18.59 -8.70 -5.26
N TYR A 178 17.74 -9.52 -4.65
CA TYR A 178 18.03 -10.13 -3.35
C TYR A 178 17.42 -11.52 -3.21
N VAL A 179 17.81 -12.25 -2.17
CA VAL A 179 17.19 -13.51 -1.76
C VAL A 179 16.44 -13.26 -0.46
N SER A 180 15.14 -13.52 -0.46
CA SER A 180 14.26 -13.33 0.68
C SER A 180 14.77 -14.14 1.88
N THR A 181 14.84 -13.49 3.05
CA THR A 181 15.29 -14.11 4.31
C THR A 181 14.23 -15.02 4.93
N THR A 182 12.99 -14.98 4.48
CA THR A 182 11.87 -15.75 5.04
C THR A 182 11.64 -17.08 4.32
N ASP A 183 11.70 -17.09 3.00
CA ASP A 183 11.37 -18.25 2.16
C ASP A 183 12.49 -18.68 1.20
N GLY A 184 13.55 -17.86 1.11
CA GLY A 184 14.69 -18.13 0.22
C GLY A 184 14.39 -17.90 -1.26
N GLN A 185 13.26 -17.32 -1.62
CA GLN A 185 12.95 -16.97 -3.01
C GLN A 185 13.84 -15.86 -3.52
N LYS A 186 14.23 -15.95 -4.79
CA LYS A 186 14.99 -14.90 -5.45
C LYS A 186 14.01 -13.84 -5.97
N VAL A 187 14.22 -12.59 -5.55
CA VAL A 187 13.54 -11.40 -6.05
C VAL A 187 14.50 -10.65 -6.96
N THR A 188 14.07 -10.32 -8.16
CA THR A 188 14.89 -9.60 -9.15
C THR A 188 14.28 -8.26 -9.51
N ASN A 189 15.14 -7.26 -9.77
CA ASN A 189 14.73 -5.91 -10.18
C ASN A 189 13.71 -5.27 -9.25
N HIS A 190 13.79 -5.53 -7.95
CA HIS A 190 12.88 -4.92 -6.99
C HIS A 190 13.03 -3.40 -7.00
N GLN A 191 11.94 -2.69 -7.12
CA GLN A 191 11.80 -1.22 -7.13
C GLN A 191 10.89 -0.81 -5.97
N TRP A 192 11.30 0.03 -5.06
CA TRP A 192 12.55 0.75 -4.86
C TRP A 192 13.05 0.58 -3.42
N VAL A 193 14.35 0.78 -3.23
CA VAL A 193 14.96 0.90 -1.90
C VAL A 193 15.68 2.24 -1.86
N THR A 194 15.53 3.01 -0.79
CA THR A 194 16.23 4.30 -0.64
C THR A 194 17.66 4.10 -0.11
N GLU A 195 18.51 5.12 -0.28
CA GLU A 195 19.89 5.06 0.23
C GLU A 195 19.97 4.83 1.74
N SER A 196 19.00 5.40 2.49
CA SER A 196 18.94 5.28 3.95
C SER A 196 18.59 3.85 4.42
N GLU A 197 17.98 3.04 3.54
CA GLU A 197 17.60 1.66 3.80
C GLU A 197 18.69 0.65 3.45
N LEU A 198 19.87 1.11 3.05
CA LEU A 198 20.99 0.26 2.70
C LEU A 198 22.21 0.51 3.60
N SER A 199 22.93 -0.55 3.93
CA SER A 199 24.24 -0.45 4.55
C SER A 199 25.28 -1.27 3.78
N ALA A 200 26.56 -0.91 3.97
CA ALA A 200 27.64 -1.72 3.44
C ALA A 200 27.64 -3.10 4.09
N LYS A 201 28.02 -4.10 3.30
CA LYS A 201 28.21 -5.48 3.75
C LYS A 201 29.49 -5.63 4.56
#